data_ed8fefe7c908ca18dd19afbf354d4fc7
#
_entry.id   ed8fefe7c908ca18dd19afbf354d4fc7
#
_cell.length_a   1.000
_cell.length_b   1.000
_cell.length_c   1.000
_cell.angle_alpha   90.00
_cell.angle_beta   90.00
_cell.angle_gamma   90.00
#
_symmetry.space_group_name_H-M   'P 1'
#
loop_
_entity.id
_entity.type
_entity.pdbx_description
1 polymer ?
#
loop_
_entity_poly.entity_id
_entity_poly.type
_entity_poly.pdbx_seq_one_letter_code
_entity_poly.pdbx_strand_id
1 'polypeptide(L)'
;MCDTNQMQIGSDTWVVIPAYNEASVIGGVVAGVRTFFPRVLVVDDASSDDTAAVARAAGAYTARHPLNLGQGAALQTGFDAALARGARYVVTFDADGQHDPTEAAAMVERARREDLAFVLGSRFLSGSPSSAGRVKRAMLRLGAWVARLRTGLDLTDTHNGLRVIRADALAHVHLTHARMAHASQIVSQLGACGLPGAEHPVTISYTDYSRAKGQPLLNSVNIVVDLALGGR
;
A
#
# COMPACT_ATOMS: atom_id res chain seq x y z
N MET A 1 -26.69 -15.22 18.86
CA MET A 1 -26.27 -15.26 17.45
C MET A 1 -25.95 -13.84 17.07
N CYS A 2 -24.66 -13.49 17.08
CA CYS A 2 -24.21 -12.17 16.57
C CYS A 2 -24.16 -12.28 15.05
N ASP A 3 -25.08 -11.59 14.38
CA ASP A 3 -24.98 -11.34 12.94
C ASP A 3 -23.71 -10.53 12.68
N THR A 4 -22.64 -11.23 12.37
CA THR A 4 -21.48 -10.63 11.72
C THR A 4 -21.87 -10.38 10.28
N ASN A 5 -22.60 -9.31 10.03
CA ASN A 5 -22.76 -8.75 8.70
C ASN A 5 -21.38 -8.24 8.27
N GLN A 6 -20.51 -9.18 7.85
CA GLN A 6 -19.19 -8.86 7.34
C GLN A 6 -19.40 -7.99 6.10
N MET A 7 -18.94 -6.76 6.18
CA MET A 7 -18.99 -5.78 5.09
C MET A 7 -18.18 -6.32 3.91
N GLN A 8 -18.85 -7.00 2.97
CA GLN A 8 -18.21 -7.44 1.73
C GLN A 8 -18.10 -6.26 0.77
N ILE A 9 -16.88 -5.93 0.42
CA ILE A 9 -16.60 -4.95 -0.62
C ILE A 9 -16.98 -5.54 -1.99
N GLY A 10 -17.62 -4.73 -2.82
CA GLY A 10 -18.09 -5.17 -4.14
C GLY A 10 -16.98 -5.66 -5.07
N SER A 11 -17.35 -6.45 -6.07
CA SER A 11 -16.42 -7.03 -7.07
C SER A 11 -15.79 -5.99 -8.02
N ASP A 12 -16.12 -4.72 -7.88
CA ASP A 12 -15.51 -3.58 -8.58
C ASP A 12 -14.19 -3.11 -7.93
N THR A 13 -13.82 -3.70 -6.79
CA THR A 13 -12.58 -3.38 -6.05
C THR A 13 -11.60 -4.54 -6.12
N TRP A 14 -10.36 -4.26 -6.52
CA TRP A 14 -9.26 -5.21 -6.58
C TRP A 14 -8.22 -4.89 -5.53
N VAL A 15 -7.72 -5.92 -4.83
CA VAL A 15 -6.55 -5.79 -3.96
C VAL A 15 -5.34 -6.29 -4.71
N VAL A 16 -4.30 -5.46 -4.81
CA VAL A 16 -3.01 -5.78 -5.43
C VAL A 16 -1.96 -5.94 -4.33
N ILE A 17 -1.34 -7.11 -4.30
CA ILE A 17 -0.32 -7.50 -3.33
C ILE A 17 0.97 -7.81 -4.07
N PRO A 18 1.98 -6.93 -4.06
CA PRO A 18 3.31 -7.26 -4.56
C PRO A 18 3.99 -8.21 -3.56
N ALA A 19 4.59 -9.29 -4.05
CA ALA A 19 5.21 -10.29 -3.19
C ALA A 19 6.57 -10.76 -3.74
N TYR A 20 7.55 -10.94 -2.85
CA TYR A 20 8.86 -11.52 -3.17
C TYR A 20 9.39 -12.32 -1.99
N ASN A 21 9.46 -13.66 -2.13
CA ASN A 21 9.87 -14.60 -1.09
C ASN A 21 9.04 -14.46 0.20
N GLU A 22 7.70 -14.58 0.07
CA GLU A 22 6.71 -14.42 1.14
C GLU A 22 5.88 -15.70 1.38
N ALA A 23 6.36 -16.87 0.93
CA ALA A 23 5.62 -18.14 1.00
C ALA A 23 5.10 -18.47 2.41
N SER A 24 5.85 -18.09 3.45
CA SER A 24 5.48 -18.38 4.86
C SER A 24 4.29 -17.58 5.38
N VAL A 25 3.95 -16.42 4.78
CA VAL A 25 2.92 -15.51 5.30
C VAL A 25 1.83 -15.19 4.29
N ILE A 26 2.12 -15.24 2.99
CA ILE A 26 1.20 -14.80 1.93
C ILE A 26 -0.14 -15.53 1.97
N GLY A 27 -0.16 -16.81 2.33
CA GLY A 27 -1.40 -17.59 2.45
C GLY A 27 -2.37 -17.01 3.46
N GLY A 28 -1.89 -16.65 4.66
CA GLY A 28 -2.66 -16.01 5.71
C GLY A 28 -3.13 -14.62 5.32
N VAL A 29 -2.25 -13.84 4.67
CA VAL A 29 -2.58 -12.49 4.18
C VAL A 29 -3.71 -12.55 3.14
N VAL A 30 -3.59 -13.42 2.13
CA VAL A 30 -4.64 -13.59 1.12
C VAL A 30 -5.95 -14.05 1.74
N ALA A 31 -5.92 -15.03 2.65
CA ALA A 31 -7.12 -15.51 3.33
C ALA A 31 -7.81 -14.39 4.12
N GLY A 32 -7.06 -13.60 4.89
CA GLY A 32 -7.58 -12.46 5.64
C GLY A 32 -8.19 -11.38 4.72
N VAL A 33 -7.49 -10.99 3.66
CA VAL A 33 -8.00 -10.00 2.69
C VAL A 33 -9.26 -10.50 2.00
N ARG A 34 -9.34 -11.79 1.66
CA ARG A 34 -10.50 -12.39 0.98
C ARG A 34 -11.77 -12.42 1.81
N THR A 35 -11.70 -12.24 3.12
CA THR A 35 -12.91 -12.09 3.94
C THR A 35 -13.70 -10.83 3.59
N PHE A 36 -13.05 -9.80 3.06
CA PHE A 36 -13.65 -8.52 2.70
C PHE A 36 -13.68 -8.28 1.19
N PHE A 37 -12.66 -8.76 0.47
CA PHE A 37 -12.44 -8.47 -0.94
C PHE A 37 -12.49 -9.75 -1.78
N PRO A 38 -13.45 -9.91 -2.70
CA PRO A 38 -13.55 -11.12 -3.53
C PRO A 38 -12.43 -11.19 -4.59
N ARG A 39 -11.79 -10.07 -4.92
CA ARG A 39 -10.78 -9.97 -5.99
C ARG A 39 -9.43 -9.57 -5.42
N VAL A 40 -8.55 -10.55 -5.26
CA VAL A 40 -7.17 -10.38 -4.79
C VAL A 40 -6.21 -10.85 -5.88
N LEU A 41 -5.29 -9.98 -6.27
CA LEU A 41 -4.22 -10.28 -7.22
C LEU A 41 -2.87 -10.17 -6.50
N VAL A 42 -2.15 -11.28 -6.42
CA VAL A 42 -0.75 -11.32 -5.98
C VAL A 42 0.15 -11.26 -7.19
N VAL A 43 1.04 -10.27 -7.21
CA VAL A 43 2.10 -10.17 -8.23
C VAL A 43 3.40 -10.66 -7.62
N ASP A 44 3.81 -11.87 -8.01
CA ASP A 44 5.04 -12.51 -7.58
C ASP A 44 6.23 -12.00 -8.41
N ASP A 45 7.10 -11.26 -7.77
CA ASP A 45 8.26 -10.61 -8.40
C ASP A 45 9.46 -11.57 -8.52
N ALA A 46 9.25 -12.72 -9.16
CA ALA A 46 10.23 -13.79 -9.38
C ALA A 46 10.76 -14.42 -8.07
N SER A 47 9.87 -14.76 -7.14
CA SER A 47 10.25 -15.47 -5.92
C SER A 47 10.98 -16.79 -6.22
N SER A 48 11.94 -17.11 -5.38
CA SER A 48 12.65 -18.42 -5.41
C SER A 48 11.96 -19.49 -4.57
N ASP A 49 10.98 -19.11 -3.77
CA ASP A 49 10.16 -19.98 -2.93
C ASP A 49 8.75 -20.21 -3.55
N ASP A 50 7.87 -20.86 -2.80
CA ASP A 50 6.53 -21.22 -3.24
C ASP A 50 5.50 -20.09 -3.13
N THR A 51 5.90 -18.81 -3.05
CA THR A 51 5.03 -17.65 -2.86
C THR A 51 3.81 -17.66 -3.79
N ALA A 52 4.02 -17.81 -5.10
CA ALA A 52 2.92 -17.81 -6.08
C ALA A 52 1.98 -19.01 -5.93
N ALA A 53 2.52 -20.20 -5.60
CA ALA A 53 1.72 -21.40 -5.40
C ALA A 53 0.85 -21.28 -4.14
N VAL A 54 1.41 -20.79 -3.03
CA VAL A 54 0.70 -20.56 -1.76
C VAL A 54 -0.38 -19.50 -1.93
N ALA A 55 -0.09 -18.38 -2.60
CA ALA A 55 -1.08 -17.33 -2.87
C ALA A 55 -2.26 -17.86 -3.69
N ARG A 56 -1.98 -18.68 -4.73
CA ARG A 56 -3.03 -19.29 -5.56
C ARG A 56 -3.87 -20.29 -4.77
N ALA A 57 -3.24 -21.12 -3.95
CA ALA A 57 -3.94 -22.07 -3.07
C ALA A 57 -4.86 -21.36 -2.07
N ALA A 58 -4.49 -20.17 -1.60
CA ALA A 58 -5.33 -19.31 -0.76
C ALA A 58 -6.44 -18.58 -1.53
N GLY A 59 -6.51 -18.76 -2.86
CA GLY A 59 -7.59 -18.26 -3.72
C GLY A 59 -7.33 -16.90 -4.37
N ALA A 60 -6.09 -16.41 -4.39
CA ALA A 60 -5.74 -15.23 -5.15
C ALA A 60 -5.56 -15.53 -6.64
N TYR A 61 -5.84 -14.53 -7.48
CA TYR A 61 -5.25 -14.47 -8.82
C TYR A 61 -3.75 -14.23 -8.67
N THR A 62 -2.95 -14.79 -9.57
CA THR A 62 -1.50 -14.61 -9.52
C THR A 62 -0.94 -14.20 -10.87
N ALA A 63 -0.07 -13.20 -10.88
CA ALA A 63 0.83 -12.89 -11.98
C ALA A 63 2.26 -13.11 -11.50
N ARG A 64 3.16 -13.55 -12.37
CA ARG A 64 4.56 -13.79 -12.00
C ARG A 64 5.49 -13.12 -13.00
N HIS A 65 6.46 -12.36 -12.50
CA HIS A 65 7.54 -11.82 -13.30
C HIS A 65 8.60 -12.88 -13.61
N PRO A 66 9.24 -12.84 -14.78
CA PRO A 66 10.31 -13.78 -15.12
C PRO A 66 11.62 -13.50 -14.36
N LEU A 67 11.80 -12.28 -13.86
CA LEU A 67 12.94 -11.85 -13.04
C LEU A 67 12.47 -10.76 -12.06
N ASN A 68 13.22 -10.55 -10.98
CA ASN A 68 12.90 -9.54 -9.97
C ASN A 68 13.07 -8.13 -10.56
N LEU A 69 11.94 -7.43 -10.73
CA LEU A 69 11.85 -6.08 -11.26
C LEU A 69 11.65 -5.03 -10.16
N GLY A 70 11.39 -5.47 -8.92
CA GLY A 70 11.13 -4.65 -7.75
C GLY A 70 9.67 -4.34 -7.52
N GLN A 71 9.36 -3.95 -6.28
CA GLN A 71 7.98 -3.74 -5.78
C GLN A 71 7.18 -2.74 -6.65
N GLY A 72 7.82 -1.68 -7.15
CA GLY A 72 7.17 -0.71 -8.03
C GLY A 72 6.67 -1.33 -9.32
N ALA A 73 7.47 -2.19 -9.96
CA ALA A 73 7.07 -2.90 -11.18
C ALA A 73 5.94 -3.91 -10.89
N ALA A 74 6.00 -4.61 -9.75
CA ALA A 74 4.94 -5.52 -9.35
C ALA A 74 3.62 -4.80 -9.09
N LEU A 75 3.65 -3.63 -8.45
CA LEU A 75 2.47 -2.78 -8.29
C LEU A 75 1.93 -2.32 -9.65
N GLN A 76 2.79 -1.84 -10.57
CA GLN A 76 2.37 -1.41 -11.91
C GLN A 76 1.69 -2.54 -12.66
N THR A 77 2.28 -3.74 -12.68
CA THR A 77 1.67 -4.92 -13.29
C THR A 77 0.28 -5.22 -12.68
N GLY A 78 0.16 -5.08 -11.35
CA GLY A 78 -1.10 -5.26 -10.66
C GLY A 78 -2.15 -4.20 -11.01
N PHE A 79 -1.74 -2.94 -11.14
CA PHE A 79 -2.60 -1.83 -11.55
C PHE A 79 -3.15 -2.04 -12.96
N ASP A 80 -2.27 -2.32 -13.91
CA ASP A 80 -2.64 -2.57 -15.31
C ASP A 80 -3.60 -3.76 -15.42
N ALA A 81 -3.31 -4.84 -14.70
CA ALA A 81 -4.16 -6.02 -14.68
C ALA A 81 -5.54 -5.79 -14.05
N ALA A 82 -5.62 -4.98 -13.00
CA ALA A 82 -6.87 -4.62 -12.34
C ALA A 82 -7.72 -3.69 -13.23
N LEU A 83 -7.11 -2.65 -13.80
CA LEU A 83 -7.78 -1.73 -14.71
C LEU A 83 -8.32 -2.45 -15.96
N ALA A 84 -7.52 -3.33 -16.56
CA ALA A 84 -7.94 -4.14 -17.73
C ALA A 84 -9.14 -5.06 -17.41
N ARG A 85 -9.40 -5.34 -16.12
CA ARG A 85 -10.54 -6.14 -15.64
C ARG A 85 -11.69 -5.29 -15.12
N GLY A 86 -11.68 -3.98 -15.38
CA GLY A 86 -12.75 -3.06 -15.02
C GLY A 86 -12.78 -2.71 -13.53
N ALA A 87 -11.63 -2.70 -12.85
CA ALA A 87 -11.56 -2.22 -11.47
C ALA A 87 -12.05 -0.77 -11.40
N ARG A 88 -12.97 -0.48 -10.47
CA ARG A 88 -13.32 0.89 -10.10
C ARG A 88 -12.40 1.44 -9.01
N TYR A 89 -12.00 0.58 -8.10
CA TYR A 89 -11.02 0.88 -7.05
C TYR A 89 -9.93 -0.18 -7.03
N VAL A 90 -8.71 0.24 -6.74
CA VAL A 90 -7.58 -0.64 -6.46
C VAL A 90 -7.06 -0.32 -5.06
N VAL A 91 -6.86 -1.37 -4.27
CA VAL A 91 -6.23 -1.31 -2.95
C VAL A 91 -4.82 -1.86 -3.08
N THR A 92 -3.78 -1.13 -2.69
CA THR A 92 -2.45 -1.68 -2.50
C THR A 92 -2.33 -2.25 -1.09
N PHE A 93 -1.77 -3.45 -0.95
CA PHE A 93 -1.67 -4.15 0.32
C PHE A 93 -0.33 -4.90 0.38
N ASP A 94 0.41 -4.77 1.49
CA ASP A 94 1.72 -5.42 1.60
C ASP A 94 1.59 -6.90 1.97
N ALA A 95 2.54 -7.72 1.51
CA ALA A 95 2.52 -9.18 1.67
C ALA A 95 2.95 -9.67 3.07
N ASP A 96 3.49 -8.80 3.92
CA ASP A 96 4.13 -9.13 5.21
C ASP A 96 3.17 -9.30 6.40
N GLY A 97 1.86 -9.09 6.16
CA GLY A 97 0.81 -9.24 7.17
C GLY A 97 0.76 -8.11 8.21
N GLN A 98 1.37 -6.96 7.95
CA GLN A 98 1.35 -5.83 8.87
C GLN A 98 0.05 -5.00 8.81
N HIS A 99 -0.67 -5.03 7.70
CA HIS A 99 -1.92 -4.29 7.49
C HIS A 99 -3.15 -5.09 7.93
N ASP A 100 -4.15 -4.39 8.47
CA ASP A 100 -5.44 -4.97 8.80
C ASP A 100 -6.41 -4.85 7.60
N PRO A 101 -6.95 -5.98 7.10
CA PRO A 101 -7.94 -5.94 6.02
C PRO A 101 -9.23 -5.18 6.37
N THR A 102 -9.58 -5.06 7.65
CA THR A 102 -10.75 -4.27 8.09
C THR A 102 -10.54 -2.78 7.84
N GLU A 103 -9.31 -2.28 8.07
CA GLU A 103 -8.96 -0.89 7.78
C GLU A 103 -8.98 -0.62 6.28
N ALA A 104 -8.49 -1.57 5.47
CA ALA A 104 -8.58 -1.48 4.01
C ALA A 104 -10.04 -1.36 3.53
N ALA A 105 -10.95 -2.17 4.09
CA ALA A 105 -12.37 -2.11 3.79
C ALA A 105 -12.98 -0.76 4.20
N ALA A 106 -12.68 -0.27 5.39
CA ALA A 106 -13.12 1.05 5.87
C ALA A 106 -12.63 2.20 4.96
N MET A 107 -11.40 2.10 4.45
CA MET A 107 -10.86 3.09 3.51
C MET A 107 -11.62 3.09 2.18
N VAL A 108 -11.99 1.92 1.64
CA VAL A 108 -12.80 1.81 0.42
C VAL A 108 -14.19 2.41 0.63
N GLU A 109 -14.85 2.09 1.74
CA GLU A 109 -16.17 2.65 2.07
C GLU A 109 -16.09 4.19 2.24
N ARG A 110 -15.03 4.69 2.84
CA ARG A 110 -14.80 6.12 2.95
C ARG A 110 -14.61 6.76 1.57
N ALA A 111 -13.80 6.14 0.69
CA ALA A 111 -13.59 6.64 -0.66
C ALA A 111 -14.91 6.76 -1.44
N ARG A 112 -15.80 5.77 -1.27
CA ARG A 112 -17.13 5.75 -1.90
C ARG A 112 -18.05 6.81 -1.34
N ARG A 113 -18.16 6.91 -0.01
CA ARG A 113 -19.07 7.81 0.68
C ARG A 113 -18.73 9.28 0.46
N GLU A 114 -17.43 9.60 0.44
CA GLU A 114 -16.92 10.98 0.33
C GLU A 114 -16.51 11.33 -1.12
N ASP A 115 -16.77 10.44 -2.09
CA ASP A 115 -16.37 10.54 -3.51
C ASP A 115 -14.89 10.89 -3.70
N LEU A 116 -14.01 10.27 -2.90
CA LEU A 116 -12.59 10.48 -2.98
C LEU A 116 -11.97 9.65 -4.11
N ALA A 117 -11.05 10.24 -4.83
CA ALA A 117 -10.29 9.57 -5.87
C ALA A 117 -9.16 8.71 -5.28
N PHE A 118 -8.67 9.05 -4.10
CA PHE A 118 -7.74 8.21 -3.36
C PHE A 118 -7.84 8.43 -1.84
N VAL A 119 -7.53 7.37 -1.09
CA VAL A 119 -7.38 7.39 0.37
C VAL A 119 -6.05 6.74 0.72
N LEU A 120 -5.20 7.46 1.44
CA LEU A 120 -3.87 7.02 1.85
C LEU A 120 -3.87 6.66 3.33
N GLY A 121 -3.35 5.48 3.68
CA GLY A 121 -3.20 5.09 5.07
C GLY A 121 -2.14 5.95 5.77
N SER A 122 -2.41 6.38 7.00
CA SER A 122 -1.44 7.11 7.82
C SER A 122 -1.36 6.56 9.23
N ARG A 123 -0.14 6.26 9.66
CA ARG A 123 0.20 5.82 11.03
C ARG A 123 0.22 6.97 12.03
N PHE A 124 0.17 8.21 11.56
CA PHE A 124 0.38 9.41 12.38
C PHE A 124 -0.89 10.22 12.63
N LEU A 125 -2.02 9.87 12.00
CA LEU A 125 -3.32 10.51 12.22
C LEU A 125 -4.01 10.01 13.50
N SER A 126 -3.79 8.77 13.91
CA SER A 126 -4.30 8.27 15.18
C SER A 126 -3.53 8.96 16.29
N GLY A 127 -4.21 9.75 17.11
CA GLY A 127 -3.63 10.54 18.19
C GLY A 127 -3.01 9.73 19.34
N SER A 128 -2.41 8.58 19.06
CA SER A 128 -1.52 7.88 19.97
C SER A 128 -0.36 8.81 20.27
N PRO A 129 -0.10 9.13 21.56
CA PRO A 129 1.11 9.82 21.94
C PRO A 129 2.28 8.89 21.62
N SER A 130 2.78 8.96 20.37
CA SER A 130 4.06 8.33 20.10
C SER A 130 5.04 8.98 21.09
N SER A 131 5.73 8.17 21.88
CA SER A 131 6.85 8.55 22.75
C SER A 131 8.04 9.13 21.94
N ALA A 132 7.77 9.57 20.74
CA ALA A 132 8.71 10.19 19.82
C ALA A 132 9.12 11.55 20.39
N GLY A 133 10.37 11.64 20.83
CA GLY A 133 10.98 12.86 21.33
C GLY A 133 10.80 14.05 20.37
N ARG A 134 10.94 15.28 20.94
CA ARG A 134 10.71 16.55 20.22
C ARG A 134 11.46 16.63 18.87
N VAL A 135 12.65 16.04 18.78
CA VAL A 135 13.49 16.02 17.58
C VAL A 135 12.84 15.16 16.47
N LYS A 136 12.35 13.95 16.80
CA LYS A 136 11.69 13.08 15.82
C LYS A 136 10.40 13.73 15.26
N ARG A 137 9.67 14.46 16.11
CA ARG A 137 8.46 15.21 15.72
C ARG A 137 8.79 16.38 14.79
N ALA A 138 9.90 17.07 15.03
CA ALA A 138 10.38 18.13 14.14
C ALA A 138 10.82 17.60 12.78
N MET A 139 11.53 16.46 12.73
CA MET A 139 11.92 15.79 11.48
C MET A 139 10.71 15.32 10.67
N LEU A 140 9.69 14.76 11.33
CA LEU A 140 8.44 14.33 10.66
C LEU A 140 7.69 15.54 10.06
N ARG A 141 7.63 16.67 10.78
CA ARG A 141 7.03 17.92 10.27
C ARG A 141 7.80 18.50 9.08
N LEU A 142 9.13 18.45 9.14
CA LEU A 142 9.97 18.89 8.01
C LEU A 142 9.76 17.98 6.79
N GLY A 143 9.69 16.65 6.98
CA GLY A 143 9.38 15.70 5.92
C GLY A 143 8.00 15.93 5.30
N ALA A 144 6.97 16.15 6.11
CA ALA A 144 5.62 16.50 5.66
C ALA A 144 5.60 17.82 4.88
N TRP A 145 6.34 18.84 5.34
CA TRP A 145 6.46 20.12 4.64
C TRP A 145 7.12 19.99 3.26
N VAL A 146 8.21 19.20 3.17
CA VAL A 146 8.88 18.91 1.88
C VAL A 146 7.95 18.11 0.95
N ALA A 147 7.22 17.13 1.49
CA ALA A 147 6.23 16.37 0.73
C ALA A 147 5.13 17.28 0.18
N ARG A 148 4.61 18.22 0.99
CA ARG A 148 3.61 19.21 0.58
C ARG A 148 4.09 20.09 -0.56
N LEU A 149 5.35 20.55 -0.51
CA LEU A 149 5.93 21.37 -1.59
C LEU A 149 6.05 20.60 -2.92
N ARG A 150 6.24 19.26 -2.86
CA ARG A 150 6.41 18.41 -4.05
C ARG A 150 5.10 17.85 -4.58
N THR A 151 4.14 17.57 -3.71
CA THR A 151 2.89 16.88 -4.07
C THR A 151 1.65 17.75 -4.03
N GLY A 152 1.73 18.95 -3.44
CA GLY A 152 0.58 19.81 -3.17
C GLY A 152 -0.37 19.27 -2.10
N LEU A 153 -0.11 18.08 -1.55
CA LEU A 153 -0.93 17.42 -0.54
C LEU A 153 -0.36 17.61 0.85
N ASP A 154 -1.24 17.83 1.82
CA ASP A 154 -0.87 17.95 3.24
C ASP A 154 -0.93 16.55 3.87
N LEU A 155 0.15 15.76 3.69
CA LEU A 155 0.21 14.37 4.12
C LEU A 155 1.08 14.22 5.37
N THR A 156 0.64 13.31 6.23
CA THR A 156 1.37 12.94 7.46
C THR A 156 2.21 11.66 7.28
N ASP A 157 1.85 10.79 6.31
CA ASP A 157 2.55 9.53 6.03
C ASP A 157 2.63 9.23 4.52
N THR A 158 3.76 9.53 3.90
CA THR A 158 3.97 9.33 2.46
C THR A 158 4.42 7.91 2.08
N HIS A 159 4.80 7.08 3.08
CA HIS A 159 5.43 5.78 2.84
C HIS A 159 4.57 4.58 3.26
N ASN A 160 3.34 4.79 3.69
CA ASN A 160 2.44 3.70 4.03
C ASN A 160 2.05 2.92 2.76
N GLY A 161 2.13 1.57 2.82
CA GLY A 161 1.81 0.68 1.70
C GLY A 161 0.31 0.54 1.46
N LEU A 162 -0.54 0.78 2.47
CA LEU A 162 -1.98 0.65 2.35
C LEU A 162 -2.61 1.90 1.73
N ARG A 163 -3.15 1.75 0.51
CA ARG A 163 -3.77 2.84 -0.25
C ARG A 163 -4.99 2.32 -0.99
N VAL A 164 -5.99 3.16 -1.12
CA VAL A 164 -7.16 2.96 -1.99
C VAL A 164 -7.09 4.01 -3.09
N ILE A 165 -7.16 3.59 -4.35
CA ILE A 165 -7.04 4.49 -5.50
C ILE A 165 -8.16 4.15 -6.49
N ARG A 166 -8.94 5.15 -6.87
CA ARG A 166 -9.99 5.04 -7.89
C ARG A 166 -9.35 4.97 -9.29
N ALA A 167 -9.99 4.27 -10.22
CA ALA A 167 -9.46 4.00 -11.54
C ALA A 167 -9.04 5.25 -12.32
N ASP A 168 -9.80 6.34 -12.21
CA ASP A 168 -9.47 7.62 -12.88
C ASP A 168 -8.18 8.24 -12.32
N ALA A 169 -7.98 8.22 -11.00
CA ALA A 169 -6.73 8.68 -10.40
C ALA A 169 -5.57 7.71 -10.72
N LEU A 170 -5.85 6.40 -10.73
CA LEU A 170 -4.85 5.38 -11.03
C LEU A 170 -4.34 5.46 -12.47
N ALA A 171 -5.17 5.92 -13.42
CA ALA A 171 -4.76 6.17 -14.79
C ALA A 171 -3.65 7.24 -14.94
N HIS A 172 -3.43 8.07 -13.92
CA HIS A 172 -2.33 9.04 -13.85
C HIS A 172 -1.07 8.48 -13.17
N VAL A 173 -1.12 7.23 -12.66
CA VAL A 173 0.00 6.63 -11.92
C VAL A 173 0.79 5.71 -12.85
N HIS A 174 2.06 6.07 -13.09
CA HIS A 174 3.01 5.29 -13.89
C HIS A 174 4.30 5.09 -13.11
N LEU A 175 4.53 3.88 -12.62
CA LEU A 175 5.66 3.55 -11.79
C LEU A 175 6.86 3.14 -12.66
N THR A 176 7.90 3.95 -12.64
CA THR A 176 9.15 3.72 -13.39
C THR A 176 10.32 3.36 -12.48
N HIS A 177 10.18 3.55 -11.17
CA HIS A 177 11.25 3.29 -10.20
C HIS A 177 11.08 1.93 -9.51
N ALA A 178 12.12 1.11 -9.59
CA ALA A 178 12.11 -0.28 -9.13
C ALA A 178 12.22 -0.47 -7.60
N ARG A 179 12.67 0.54 -6.83
CA ARG A 179 12.94 0.42 -5.38
C ARG A 179 12.02 1.34 -4.58
N MET A 180 12.35 1.63 -3.32
CA MET A 180 11.57 2.44 -2.36
C MET A 180 11.04 3.78 -2.91
N ALA A 181 11.62 4.32 -3.98
CA ALA A 181 11.17 5.54 -4.64
C ALA A 181 9.75 5.44 -5.23
N HIS A 182 9.20 4.24 -5.48
CA HIS A 182 7.84 4.07 -5.98
C HIS A 182 6.78 4.64 -5.03
N ALA A 183 6.99 4.56 -3.71
CA ALA A 183 6.04 5.07 -2.73
C ALA A 183 5.87 6.60 -2.85
N SER A 184 6.98 7.32 -2.97
CA SER A 184 6.98 8.78 -3.20
C SER A 184 6.44 9.12 -4.60
N GLN A 185 6.71 8.28 -5.60
CA GLN A 185 6.22 8.47 -6.97
C GLN A 185 4.69 8.37 -7.05
N ILE A 186 4.07 7.36 -6.41
CA ILE A 186 2.61 7.24 -6.33
C ILE A 186 2.01 8.50 -5.74
N VAL A 187 2.50 8.92 -4.57
CA VAL A 187 1.96 10.08 -3.85
C VAL A 187 2.11 11.37 -4.66
N SER A 188 3.27 11.57 -5.31
CA SER A 188 3.52 12.74 -6.16
C SER A 188 2.58 12.79 -7.36
N GLN A 189 2.35 11.67 -8.03
CA GLN A 189 1.47 11.59 -9.20
C GLN A 189 0.00 11.74 -8.81
N LEU A 190 -0.43 11.17 -7.68
CA LEU A 190 -1.77 11.38 -7.14
C LEU A 190 -2.00 12.85 -6.73
N GLY A 191 -1.00 13.50 -6.14
CA GLY A 191 -1.08 14.94 -5.84
C GLY A 191 -1.20 15.81 -7.10
N ALA A 192 -0.51 15.42 -8.16
CA ALA A 192 -0.52 16.14 -9.43
C ALA A 192 -1.82 15.94 -10.26
N CYS A 193 -2.59 14.88 -10.01
CA CYS A 193 -3.80 14.60 -10.79
C CYS A 193 -4.96 15.57 -10.50
N GLY A 194 -4.89 16.36 -9.43
CA GLY A 194 -5.89 17.36 -9.08
C GLY A 194 -7.23 16.80 -8.59
N LEU A 195 -7.32 15.49 -8.37
CA LEU A 195 -8.54 14.84 -7.88
C LEU A 195 -8.57 14.82 -6.34
N PRO A 196 -9.78 14.75 -5.71
CA PRO A 196 -9.92 14.79 -4.26
C PRO A 196 -9.34 13.52 -3.61
N GLY A 197 -8.56 13.72 -2.57
CA GLY A 197 -7.98 12.63 -1.77
C GLY A 197 -7.92 12.98 -0.28
N ALA A 198 -7.75 11.94 0.55
CA ALA A 198 -7.63 12.09 2.00
C ALA A 198 -6.68 11.06 2.61
N GLU A 199 -6.20 11.33 3.83
CA GLU A 199 -5.55 10.32 4.66
C GLU A 199 -6.55 9.65 5.61
N HIS A 200 -6.31 8.37 5.91
CA HIS A 200 -7.09 7.58 6.85
C HIS A 200 -6.17 6.99 7.93
N PRO A 201 -6.53 7.07 9.22
CA PRO A 201 -5.70 6.49 10.28
C PRO A 201 -5.67 4.98 10.13
N VAL A 202 -4.46 4.40 10.17
CA VAL A 202 -4.24 2.96 10.12
C VAL A 202 -3.22 2.52 11.15
N THR A 203 -3.34 1.26 11.58
CA THR A 203 -2.45 0.62 12.55
C THR A 203 -1.52 -0.34 11.82
N ILE A 204 -0.25 -0.35 12.19
CA ILE A 204 0.71 -1.34 11.71
C ILE A 204 0.97 -2.36 12.80
N SER A 205 0.63 -3.61 12.51
CA SER A 205 0.88 -4.73 13.42
C SER A 205 2.25 -5.33 13.15
N TYR A 206 3.16 -5.23 14.12
CA TYR A 206 4.47 -5.85 14.02
C TYR A 206 4.39 -7.33 14.38
N THR A 207 4.39 -8.20 13.38
CA THR A 207 4.46 -9.65 13.54
C THR A 207 5.90 -10.10 13.86
N ASP A 208 6.08 -11.28 14.44
CA ASP A 208 7.44 -11.83 14.67
C ASP A 208 8.19 -12.03 13.35
N TYR A 209 7.46 -12.34 12.28
CA TYR A 209 8.00 -12.43 10.92
C TYR A 209 8.55 -11.08 10.43
N SER A 210 7.78 -10.01 10.57
CA SER A 210 8.21 -8.66 10.15
C SER A 210 9.40 -8.16 10.97
N ARG A 211 9.50 -8.55 12.26
CA ARG A 211 10.65 -8.27 13.12
C ARG A 211 11.88 -9.05 12.69
N ALA A 212 11.75 -10.32 12.31
CA ALA A 212 12.85 -11.19 11.87
C ALA A 212 13.41 -10.76 10.49
N LYS A 213 12.55 -10.31 9.59
CA LYS A 213 12.93 -9.77 8.27
C LYS A 213 13.53 -8.36 8.37
N GLY A 214 13.48 -7.78 9.57
CA GLY A 214 14.02 -6.52 10.08
C GLY A 214 14.56 -5.59 9.01
N GLN A 215 13.80 -4.56 8.66
CA GLN A 215 14.42 -3.38 8.06
C GLN A 215 15.24 -2.71 9.18
N PRO A 216 16.57 -2.66 9.10
CA PRO A 216 17.38 -1.99 10.12
C PRO A 216 16.94 -0.52 10.20
N LEU A 217 16.99 0.05 11.42
CA LEU A 217 16.76 1.48 11.68
C LEU A 217 17.55 2.42 10.74
N LEU A 218 18.62 1.91 10.12
CA LEU A 218 19.41 2.55 9.06
C LEU A 218 18.61 2.89 7.78
N ASN A 219 17.51 2.15 7.48
CA ASN A 219 16.66 2.50 6.33
C ASN A 219 15.89 3.81 6.53
N SER A 220 15.60 4.20 7.77
CA SER A 220 14.99 5.51 8.04
C SER A 220 15.95 6.68 7.72
N VAL A 221 17.26 6.45 7.85
CA VAL A 221 18.30 7.44 7.49
C VAL A 221 18.48 7.49 5.96
N ASN A 222 18.45 6.34 5.28
CA ASN A 222 18.54 6.27 3.82
C ASN A 222 17.34 6.96 3.14
N ILE A 223 16.13 6.85 3.71
CA ILE A 223 14.94 7.56 3.21
C ILE A 223 15.14 9.08 3.27
N VAL A 224 15.74 9.60 4.33
CA VAL A 224 16.04 11.03 4.47
C VAL A 224 17.13 11.47 3.47
N VAL A 225 18.12 10.62 3.24
CA VAL A 225 19.21 10.87 2.29
C VAL A 225 18.71 10.81 0.84
N ASP A 226 17.88 9.82 0.49
CA ASP A 226 17.25 9.72 -0.83
C ASP A 226 16.27 10.87 -1.11
N LEU A 227 15.54 11.35 -0.09
CA LEU A 227 14.73 12.57 -0.18
C LEU A 227 15.57 13.84 -0.37
N ALA A 228 16.77 13.89 0.21
CA ALA A 228 17.66 15.05 0.11
C ALA A 228 18.50 15.04 -1.17
N LEU A 229 18.90 13.88 -1.69
CA LEU A 229 19.81 13.70 -2.82
C LEU A 229 19.12 13.21 -4.10
N GLY A 230 17.91 12.69 -4.05
CA GLY A 230 17.16 12.11 -5.17
C GLY A 230 16.49 13.12 -6.09
N GLY A 231 17.18 14.16 -6.46
CA GLY A 231 16.77 15.19 -7.43
C GLY A 231 17.65 15.19 -8.67
N ARG A 232 17.80 14.06 -9.37
CA ARG A 232 18.25 14.05 -10.79
C ARG A 232 17.79 12.78 -11.47
#